data_c4a5b0b759bcfde1e846f165a8c8076f
#
_entry.id   c4a5b0b759bcfde1e846f165a8c8076f
#
_cell.length_a   1.000
_cell.length_b   1.000
_cell.length_c   1.000
_cell.angle_alpha   90.00
_cell.angle_beta   90.00
_cell.angle_gamma   90.00
#
_symmetry.space_group_name_H-M   'P 1'
#
loop_
_entity.id
_entity.type
_entity.pdbx_description
1 polymer ?
#
loop_
_entity_poly.entity_id
_entity_poly.type
_entity_poly.pdbx_seq_one_letter_code
_entity_poly.pdbx_strand_id
1 'polypeptide(L)'
;MSNVLVFVLELIGTAAFTVSGAIVGIKKQMDLFGVIVLGVCTAVGGGIVRDGILGVTPPATFHDPVYTLTAAAVSVLMFLPHVRARVGRHEPVFDRLLLVMDAVGLGVFTVVGVQCAYRQAEHDTLFLTVFVGLITGVGGGVLRDVFSGERPYIFVRHFYACASIIGALICALCWDRLGANAAMLFGAAAIVVLRLLAAYYHWSLPKSDYHDEPQTTTAAQTNQDSEIPQ
;
A
#
# COMPACT_ATOMS: atom_id res chain seq x y z
N MET A 1 -6.63 3.79 27.53
CA MET A 1 -6.58 2.31 27.42
C MET A 1 -6.51 1.99 25.95
N SER A 2 -5.41 1.40 25.47
CA SER A 2 -5.36 0.87 24.11
C SER A 2 -6.44 -0.19 23.98
N ASN A 3 -7.32 -0.03 22.99
CA ASN A 3 -8.34 -1.03 22.72
C ASN A 3 -7.61 -2.28 22.20
N VAL A 4 -7.74 -3.41 22.88
CA VAL A 4 -7.10 -4.69 22.52
C VAL A 4 -7.36 -5.04 21.05
N LEU A 5 -8.57 -4.74 20.55
CA LEU A 5 -8.90 -4.93 19.13
C LEU A 5 -7.98 -4.15 18.21
N VAL A 6 -7.71 -2.87 18.52
CA VAL A 6 -6.84 -2.02 17.69
C VAL A 6 -5.44 -2.57 17.66
N PHE A 7 -4.90 -2.93 18.82
CA PHE A 7 -3.56 -3.54 18.91
C PHE A 7 -3.44 -4.82 18.07
N VAL A 8 -4.45 -5.70 18.15
CA VAL A 8 -4.49 -6.93 17.35
C VAL A 8 -4.59 -6.62 15.85
N LEU A 9 -5.45 -5.67 15.46
CA LEU A 9 -5.56 -5.25 14.08
C LEU A 9 -4.24 -4.67 13.56
N GLU A 10 -3.59 -3.80 14.33
CA GLU A 10 -2.29 -3.22 13.96
C GLU A 10 -1.22 -4.30 13.78
N LEU A 11 -1.16 -5.32 14.65
CA LEU A 11 -0.25 -6.46 14.45
C LEU A 11 -0.55 -7.26 13.19
N ILE A 12 -1.83 -7.54 12.91
CA ILE A 12 -2.25 -8.23 11.69
C ILE A 12 -1.88 -7.41 10.46
N GLY A 13 -2.18 -6.11 10.45
CA GLY A 13 -1.84 -5.19 9.37
C GLY A 13 -0.34 -5.09 9.15
N THR A 14 0.43 -4.98 10.24
CA THR A 14 1.90 -4.95 10.21
C THR A 14 2.45 -6.22 9.60
N ALA A 15 2.02 -7.40 10.05
CA ALA A 15 2.47 -8.67 9.49
C ALA A 15 2.09 -8.80 8.01
N ALA A 16 0.87 -8.44 7.63
CA ALA A 16 0.38 -8.50 6.26
C ALA A 16 1.18 -7.58 5.33
N PHE A 17 1.36 -6.32 5.69
CA PHE A 17 2.16 -5.38 4.89
C PHE A 17 3.63 -5.76 4.84
N THR A 18 4.19 -6.27 5.93
CA THR A 18 5.57 -6.77 5.93
C THR A 18 5.75 -7.93 4.96
N VAL A 19 4.84 -8.93 4.98
CA VAL A 19 4.88 -10.05 4.02
C VAL A 19 4.79 -9.54 2.59
N SER A 20 3.92 -8.56 2.32
CA SER A 20 3.80 -7.90 1.01
C SER A 20 5.12 -7.23 0.60
N GLY A 21 5.73 -6.44 1.48
CA GLY A 21 7.02 -5.78 1.24
C GLY A 21 8.16 -6.78 1.03
N ALA A 22 8.23 -7.82 1.88
CA ALA A 22 9.26 -8.84 1.79
C ALA A 22 9.17 -9.65 0.48
N ILE A 23 7.97 -10.00 0.02
CA ILE A 23 7.78 -10.67 -1.28
C ILE A 23 8.33 -9.81 -2.42
N VAL A 24 8.00 -8.50 -2.42
CA VAL A 24 8.50 -7.57 -3.44
C VAL A 24 10.02 -7.45 -3.38
N GLY A 25 10.60 -7.28 -2.18
CA GLY A 25 12.06 -7.20 -1.99
C GLY A 25 12.79 -8.45 -2.48
N ILE A 26 12.25 -9.66 -2.17
CA ILE A 26 12.81 -10.93 -2.64
C ILE A 26 12.74 -11.03 -4.17
N LYS A 27 11.61 -10.64 -4.79
CA LYS A 27 11.44 -10.64 -6.25
C LYS A 27 12.41 -9.66 -6.94
N LYS A 28 12.73 -8.55 -6.28
CA LYS A 28 13.71 -7.56 -6.74
C LYS A 28 15.17 -7.94 -6.40
N GLN A 29 15.39 -9.16 -5.89
CA GLN A 29 16.71 -9.67 -5.53
C GLN A 29 17.47 -8.80 -4.52
N MET A 30 16.73 -8.11 -3.63
CA MET A 30 17.33 -7.37 -2.53
C MET A 30 17.99 -8.33 -1.54
N ASP A 31 19.04 -7.89 -0.88
CA ASP A 31 19.66 -8.62 0.23
C ASP A 31 18.76 -8.65 1.48
N LEU A 32 19.21 -9.32 2.53
CA LEU A 32 18.45 -9.42 3.78
C LEU A 32 18.11 -8.03 4.34
N PHE A 33 19.07 -7.11 4.32
CA PHE A 33 18.87 -5.77 4.87
C PHE A 33 17.85 -5.00 4.03
N GLY A 34 17.95 -5.05 2.71
CA GLY A 34 16.98 -4.45 1.80
C GLY A 34 15.55 -4.97 2.00
N VAL A 35 15.40 -6.30 2.17
CA VAL A 35 14.09 -6.91 2.46
C VAL A 35 13.53 -6.47 3.81
N ILE A 36 14.38 -6.35 4.86
CA ILE A 36 13.95 -5.84 6.16
C ILE A 36 13.51 -4.38 6.03
N VAL A 37 14.32 -3.53 5.41
CA VAL A 37 13.99 -2.11 5.23
C VAL A 37 12.68 -1.95 4.45
N LEU A 38 12.52 -2.67 3.33
CA LEU A 38 11.30 -2.59 2.53
C LEU A 38 10.07 -3.08 3.29
N GLY A 39 10.19 -4.19 4.03
CA GLY A 39 9.12 -4.73 4.87
C GLY A 39 8.71 -3.77 5.98
N VAL A 40 9.68 -3.21 6.70
CA VAL A 40 9.43 -2.21 7.76
C VAL A 40 8.80 -0.95 7.18
N CYS A 41 9.36 -0.38 6.10
CA CYS A 41 8.80 0.82 5.46
C CYS A 41 7.35 0.59 4.96
N THR A 42 7.07 -0.60 4.43
CA THR A 42 5.70 -0.95 4.02
C THR A 42 4.75 -1.01 5.21
N ALA A 43 5.19 -1.58 6.33
CA ALA A 43 4.34 -1.80 7.50
C ALA A 43 4.07 -0.51 8.30
N VAL A 44 5.09 0.32 8.53
CA VAL A 44 4.97 1.49 9.43
C VAL A 44 4.86 2.82 8.69
N GLY A 45 5.21 2.86 7.41
CA GLY A 45 5.31 4.11 6.66
C GLY A 45 3.99 4.86 6.53
N GLY A 46 2.87 4.17 6.31
CA GLY A 46 1.53 4.77 6.29
C GLY A 46 1.17 5.44 7.62
N GLY A 47 1.53 4.81 8.74
CA GLY A 47 1.35 5.37 10.08
C GLY A 47 2.19 6.62 10.33
N ILE A 48 3.44 6.66 9.86
CA ILE A 48 4.31 7.84 9.98
C ILE A 48 3.72 9.02 9.19
N VAL A 49 3.25 8.79 7.97
CA VAL A 49 2.60 9.85 7.17
C VAL A 49 1.31 10.33 7.84
N ARG A 50 0.48 9.41 8.37
CA ARG A 50 -0.71 9.74 9.14
C ARG A 50 -0.40 10.65 10.32
N ASP A 51 0.59 10.25 11.13
CA ASP A 51 0.95 10.99 12.34
C ASP A 51 1.46 12.39 12.00
N GLY A 52 2.22 12.52 10.89
CA GLY A 52 2.63 13.83 10.37
C GLY A 52 1.44 14.72 9.97
N ILE A 53 0.40 14.17 9.33
CA ILE A 53 -0.82 14.90 8.95
C ILE A 53 -1.62 15.32 10.20
N LEU A 54 -1.68 14.46 11.20
CA LEU A 54 -2.41 14.72 12.45
C LEU A 54 -1.61 15.57 13.45
N GLY A 55 -0.37 15.99 13.10
CA GLY A 55 0.48 16.80 13.98
C GLY A 55 1.07 16.03 15.17
N VAL A 56 1.06 14.69 15.12
CA VAL A 56 1.62 13.84 16.18
C VAL A 56 3.13 13.71 15.99
N THR A 57 3.88 14.38 16.82
CA THR A 57 5.36 14.39 16.75
C THR A 57 5.97 14.10 18.12
N PRO A 58 6.93 13.14 18.21
CA PRO A 58 7.34 12.21 17.16
C PRO A 58 6.25 11.17 16.82
N PRO A 59 6.25 10.58 15.62
CA PRO A 59 5.29 9.53 15.22
C PRO A 59 5.24 8.38 16.22
N ALA A 60 4.05 7.81 16.43
CA ALA A 60 3.79 6.76 17.44
C ALA A 60 4.71 5.54 17.30
N THR A 61 5.11 5.21 16.07
CA THR A 61 6.05 4.11 15.77
C THR A 61 7.41 4.24 16.50
N PHE A 62 7.84 5.46 16.81
CA PHE A 62 9.10 5.68 17.54
C PHE A 62 8.94 5.57 19.05
N HIS A 63 7.72 5.65 19.57
CA HIS A 63 7.44 5.43 21.00
C HIS A 63 7.24 3.96 21.33
N ASP A 64 6.64 3.20 20.40
CA ASP A 64 6.38 1.77 20.58
C ASP A 64 7.07 0.97 19.46
N PRO A 65 8.22 0.34 19.75
CA PRO A 65 8.98 -0.40 18.74
C PRO A 65 8.37 -1.76 18.37
N VAL A 66 7.27 -2.18 19.01
CA VAL A 66 6.67 -3.51 18.80
C VAL A 66 6.35 -3.75 17.33
N TYR A 67 5.74 -2.78 16.64
CA TYR A 67 5.38 -2.93 15.23
C TYR A 67 6.61 -3.01 14.32
N THR A 68 7.63 -2.18 14.59
CA THR A 68 8.89 -2.19 13.82
C THR A 68 9.65 -3.50 14.03
N LEU A 69 9.73 -3.99 15.28
CA LEU A 69 10.38 -5.26 15.59
C LEU A 69 9.60 -6.44 15.00
N THR A 70 8.27 -6.41 15.05
CA THR A 70 7.42 -7.42 14.40
C THR A 70 7.67 -7.44 12.88
N ALA A 71 7.72 -6.27 12.24
CA ALA A 71 8.01 -6.17 10.81
C ALA A 71 9.41 -6.71 10.48
N ALA A 72 10.42 -6.36 11.26
CA ALA A 72 11.78 -6.88 11.07
C ALA A 72 11.82 -8.41 11.22
N ALA A 73 11.19 -8.96 12.27
CA ALA A 73 11.14 -10.39 12.51
C ALA A 73 10.43 -11.15 11.36
N VAL A 74 9.27 -10.66 10.91
CA VAL A 74 8.53 -11.25 9.78
C VAL A 74 9.34 -11.17 8.50
N SER A 75 10.06 -10.06 8.24
CA SER A 75 10.95 -9.93 7.07
C SER A 75 12.07 -10.98 7.09
N VAL A 76 12.71 -11.19 8.25
CA VAL A 76 13.74 -12.24 8.41
C VAL A 76 13.15 -13.63 8.17
N LEU A 77 11.96 -13.93 8.69
CA LEU A 77 11.27 -15.20 8.45
C LEU A 77 10.97 -15.40 6.96
N MET A 78 10.51 -14.36 6.25
CA MET A 78 10.27 -14.42 4.80
C MET A 78 11.55 -14.62 3.99
N PHE A 79 12.70 -14.15 4.49
CA PHE A 79 14.00 -14.31 3.83
C PHE A 79 14.65 -15.66 4.04
N LEU A 80 14.12 -16.54 4.91
CA LEU A 80 14.65 -17.88 5.12
C LEU A 80 14.80 -18.64 3.79
N PRO A 81 15.88 -19.43 3.59
CA PRO A 81 16.19 -20.07 2.30
C PRO A 81 15.02 -20.87 1.72
N HIS A 82 14.27 -21.59 2.57
CA HIS A 82 13.12 -22.37 2.15
C HIS A 82 11.95 -21.52 1.62
N VAL A 83 11.69 -20.37 2.23
CA VAL A 83 10.62 -19.46 1.80
C VAL A 83 11.06 -18.72 0.54
N ARG A 84 12.27 -18.15 0.57
CA ARG A 84 12.86 -17.41 -0.57
C ARG A 84 12.93 -18.26 -1.83
N ALA A 85 13.34 -19.52 -1.73
CA ALA A 85 13.40 -20.43 -2.87
C ALA A 85 12.02 -20.72 -3.47
N ARG A 86 10.96 -20.73 -2.64
CA ARG A 86 9.59 -20.91 -3.13
C ARG A 86 9.05 -19.66 -3.82
N VAL A 87 9.40 -18.45 -3.35
CA VAL A 87 9.01 -17.19 -4.00
C VAL A 87 9.44 -17.15 -5.46
N GLY A 88 10.67 -17.59 -5.77
CA GLY A 88 11.18 -17.65 -7.12
C GLY A 88 10.61 -18.78 -8.00
N ARG A 89 10.17 -19.91 -7.37
CA ARG A 89 9.68 -21.09 -8.13
C ARG A 89 8.17 -21.07 -8.40
N HIS A 90 7.39 -20.46 -7.53
CA HIS A 90 5.92 -20.47 -7.59
C HIS A 90 5.36 -19.02 -7.68
N GLU A 91 5.82 -18.30 -8.68
CA GLU A 91 5.46 -16.89 -8.90
C GLU A 91 3.95 -16.61 -8.80
N PRO A 92 3.04 -17.39 -9.44
CA PRO A 92 1.60 -17.10 -9.36
C PRO A 92 1.01 -17.26 -7.95
N VAL A 93 1.57 -18.13 -7.12
CA VAL A 93 1.11 -18.32 -5.72
C VAL A 93 1.52 -17.11 -4.88
N PHE A 94 2.74 -16.64 -5.07
CA PHE A 94 3.25 -15.47 -4.34
C PHE A 94 2.63 -14.17 -4.82
N ASP A 95 2.21 -14.06 -6.08
CA ASP A 95 1.41 -12.92 -6.56
C ASP A 95 0.04 -12.86 -5.92
N ARG A 96 -0.61 -14.02 -5.75
CA ARG A 96 -1.88 -14.10 -5.01
C ARG A 96 -1.68 -13.78 -3.52
N LEU A 97 -0.61 -14.29 -2.92
CA LEU A 97 -0.28 -14.00 -1.53
C LEU A 97 0.00 -12.51 -1.33
N LEU A 98 0.77 -11.89 -2.23
CA LEU A 98 1.03 -10.46 -2.24
C LEU A 98 -0.29 -9.67 -2.30
N LEU A 99 -1.20 -10.03 -3.22
CA LEU A 99 -2.50 -9.40 -3.36
C LEU A 99 -3.34 -9.50 -2.08
N VAL A 100 -3.41 -10.69 -1.48
CA VAL A 100 -4.20 -10.91 -0.26
C VAL A 100 -3.60 -10.15 0.93
N MET A 101 -2.29 -10.25 1.11
CA MET A 101 -1.59 -9.56 2.21
C MET A 101 -1.69 -8.04 2.07
N ASP A 102 -1.54 -7.52 0.85
CA ASP A 102 -1.74 -6.10 0.56
C ASP A 102 -3.19 -5.66 0.83
N ALA A 103 -4.19 -6.46 0.44
CA ALA A 103 -5.60 -6.16 0.71
C ALA A 103 -5.92 -6.15 2.21
N VAL A 104 -5.37 -7.09 2.98
CA VAL A 104 -5.53 -7.14 4.44
C VAL A 104 -4.87 -5.93 5.09
N GLY A 105 -3.61 -5.62 4.74
CA GLY A 105 -2.90 -4.45 5.26
C GLY A 105 -3.64 -3.15 4.94
N LEU A 106 -4.10 -2.99 3.69
CA LEU A 106 -4.91 -1.85 3.27
C LEU A 106 -6.16 -1.70 4.13
N GLY A 107 -6.94 -2.79 4.29
CA GLY A 107 -8.18 -2.76 5.06
C GLY A 107 -7.96 -2.38 6.51
N VAL A 108 -7.00 -3.04 7.15
CA VAL A 108 -6.69 -2.80 8.57
C VAL A 108 -6.17 -1.37 8.78
N PHE A 109 -5.17 -0.94 8.04
CA PHE A 109 -4.60 0.39 8.27
C PHE A 109 -5.51 1.53 7.85
N THR A 110 -6.42 1.32 6.89
CA THR A 110 -7.46 2.31 6.58
C THR A 110 -8.35 2.55 7.80
N VAL A 111 -8.88 1.52 8.44
CA VAL A 111 -9.78 1.70 9.59
C VAL A 111 -9.05 2.14 10.86
N VAL A 112 -7.78 1.76 11.02
CA VAL A 112 -6.91 2.30 12.09
C VAL A 112 -6.67 3.80 11.87
N GLY A 113 -6.46 4.23 10.63
CA GLY A 113 -6.35 5.65 10.28
C GLY A 113 -7.62 6.43 10.59
N VAL A 114 -8.80 5.90 10.26
CA VAL A 114 -10.11 6.46 10.65
C VAL A 114 -10.19 6.62 12.16
N GLN A 115 -9.85 5.57 12.92
CA GLN A 115 -9.88 5.62 14.38
C GLN A 115 -8.90 6.66 14.95
N CYS A 116 -7.70 6.80 14.38
CA CYS A 116 -6.74 7.81 14.81
C CYS A 116 -7.28 9.23 14.58
N ALA A 117 -7.94 9.47 13.44
CA ALA A 117 -8.57 10.76 13.15
C ALA A 117 -9.63 11.12 14.20
N TYR A 118 -10.51 10.18 14.55
CA TYR A 118 -11.51 10.40 15.61
C TYR A 118 -10.92 10.65 17.01
N ARG A 119 -9.71 10.16 17.27
CA ARG A 119 -9.09 10.32 18.59
C ARG A 119 -8.24 11.59 18.73
N GLN A 120 -7.66 12.07 17.63
CA GLN A 120 -6.60 13.06 17.68
C GLN A 120 -6.95 14.37 16.98
N ALA A 121 -7.95 14.38 16.08
CA ALA A 121 -8.37 15.61 15.44
C ALA A 121 -9.23 16.45 16.40
N GLU A 122 -8.86 17.73 16.61
CA GLU A 122 -9.68 18.68 17.38
C GLU A 122 -11.01 18.97 16.66
N HIS A 123 -11.02 18.89 15.34
CA HIS A 123 -12.19 19.07 14.47
C HIS A 123 -12.25 17.92 13.47
N ASP A 124 -12.94 16.85 13.85
CA ASP A 124 -13.15 15.70 12.99
C ASP A 124 -14.24 15.98 11.95
N THR A 125 -13.84 16.26 10.74
CA THR A 125 -14.75 16.26 9.59
C THR A 125 -14.73 14.89 8.93
N LEU A 126 -15.89 14.49 8.34
CA LEU A 126 -15.95 13.25 7.55
C LEU A 126 -14.85 13.19 6.48
N PHE A 127 -14.55 14.33 5.86
CA PHE A 127 -13.49 14.42 4.86
C PHE A 127 -12.11 14.09 5.47
N LEU A 128 -11.75 14.73 6.57
CA LEU A 128 -10.46 14.49 7.25
C LEU A 128 -10.34 13.02 7.67
N THR A 129 -11.40 12.48 8.30
CA THR A 129 -11.43 11.10 8.77
C THR A 129 -11.22 10.08 7.64
N VAL A 130 -11.92 10.26 6.50
CA VAL A 130 -11.77 9.39 5.32
C VAL A 130 -10.41 9.58 4.68
N PHE A 131 -9.93 10.82 4.58
CA PHE A 131 -8.62 11.14 3.99
C PHE A 131 -7.48 10.53 4.80
N VAL A 132 -7.49 10.67 6.14
CA VAL A 132 -6.49 10.08 7.03
C VAL A 132 -6.53 8.56 6.96
N GLY A 133 -7.72 7.96 6.93
CA GLY A 133 -7.90 6.53 6.71
C GLY A 133 -7.27 6.08 5.39
N LEU A 134 -7.62 6.75 4.29
CA LEU A 134 -7.06 6.47 2.96
C LEU A 134 -5.53 6.52 2.96
N ILE A 135 -4.94 7.63 3.40
CA ILE A 135 -3.48 7.83 3.40
C ILE A 135 -2.77 6.79 4.27
N THR A 136 -3.34 6.46 5.44
CA THR A 136 -2.77 5.43 6.31
C THR A 136 -2.77 4.07 5.63
N GLY A 137 -3.88 3.69 5.00
CA GLY A 137 -4.01 2.40 4.32
C GLY A 137 -3.15 2.28 3.07
N VAL A 138 -3.17 3.29 2.18
CA VAL A 138 -2.41 3.22 0.91
C VAL A 138 -0.94 3.54 1.09
N GLY A 139 -0.56 4.31 2.12
CA GLY A 139 0.78 4.87 2.27
C GLY A 139 1.88 3.82 2.31
N GLY A 140 1.66 2.73 3.04
CA GLY A 140 2.62 1.61 3.10
C GLY A 140 2.87 0.98 1.74
N GLY A 141 1.81 0.69 0.98
CA GLY A 141 1.90 0.14 -0.37
C GLY A 141 2.58 1.10 -1.35
N VAL A 142 2.30 2.39 -1.26
CA VAL A 142 2.96 3.42 -2.10
C VAL A 142 4.46 3.47 -1.80
N LEU A 143 4.86 3.50 -0.54
CA LEU A 143 6.28 3.50 -0.15
C LEU A 143 6.98 2.23 -0.62
N ARG A 144 6.35 1.05 -0.46
CA ARG A 144 6.87 -0.22 -0.99
C ARG A 144 7.17 -0.13 -2.48
N ASP A 145 6.18 0.33 -3.27
CA ASP A 145 6.30 0.36 -4.71
C ASP A 145 7.37 1.38 -5.15
N VAL A 146 7.41 2.57 -4.55
CA VAL A 146 8.43 3.60 -4.82
C VAL A 146 9.84 3.08 -4.49
N PHE A 147 10.05 2.50 -3.31
CA PHE A 147 11.37 1.98 -2.93
C PHE A 147 11.80 0.75 -3.73
N SER A 148 10.86 0.00 -4.28
CA SER A 148 11.15 -1.12 -5.17
C SER A 148 11.34 -0.72 -6.64
N GLY A 149 11.17 0.56 -6.98
CA GLY A 149 11.26 1.08 -8.35
C GLY A 149 10.07 0.71 -9.24
N GLU A 150 8.93 0.36 -8.61
CA GLU A 150 7.69 0.03 -9.31
C GLU A 150 6.74 1.23 -9.38
N ARG A 151 5.85 1.22 -10.37
CA ARG A 151 4.75 2.20 -10.40
C ARG A 151 3.76 1.87 -9.29
N PRO A 152 3.49 2.82 -8.36
CA PRO A 152 2.58 2.56 -7.23
C PRO A 152 1.21 2.04 -7.70
N TYR A 153 0.70 1.03 -7.00
CA TYR A 153 -0.58 0.38 -7.30
C TYR A 153 -1.76 1.36 -7.35
N ILE A 154 -1.68 2.45 -6.58
CA ILE A 154 -2.70 3.50 -6.57
C ILE A 154 -2.91 4.13 -7.96
N PHE A 155 -1.89 4.13 -8.83
CA PHE A 155 -1.95 4.71 -10.18
C PHE A 155 -2.26 3.68 -11.26
N VAL A 156 -1.98 2.40 -11.03
CA VAL A 156 -2.06 1.36 -12.08
C VAL A 156 -3.11 0.29 -11.79
N ARG A 157 -3.46 0.05 -10.53
CA ARG A 157 -4.51 -0.90 -10.12
C ARG A 157 -5.76 -0.15 -9.66
N HIS A 158 -6.64 0.03 -10.58
CA HIS A 158 -7.73 1.02 -10.60
C HIS A 158 -8.73 0.99 -9.45
N PHE A 159 -8.85 -0.07 -8.68
CA PHE A 159 -9.79 -0.14 -7.56
C PHE A 159 -9.11 -0.16 -6.19
N TYR A 160 -7.83 0.28 -6.13
CA TYR A 160 -7.04 0.26 -4.91
C TYR A 160 -7.48 1.33 -3.91
N ALA A 161 -7.36 2.60 -4.30
CA ALA A 161 -7.77 3.73 -3.49
C ALA A 161 -9.30 3.79 -3.31
N CYS A 162 -10.08 3.43 -4.34
CA CYS A 162 -11.53 3.41 -4.25
C CYS A 162 -12.04 2.44 -3.18
N ALA A 163 -11.45 1.25 -3.06
CA ALA A 163 -11.81 0.30 -2.00
C ALA A 163 -11.52 0.87 -0.61
N SER A 164 -10.37 1.52 -0.43
CA SER A 164 -10.01 2.19 0.84
C SER A 164 -10.98 3.33 1.18
N ILE A 165 -11.33 4.19 0.21
CA ILE A 165 -12.30 5.28 0.40
C ILE A 165 -13.67 4.73 0.82
N ILE A 166 -14.19 3.72 0.10
CA ILE A 166 -15.49 3.11 0.42
C ILE A 166 -15.48 2.51 1.82
N GLY A 167 -14.44 1.76 2.19
CA GLY A 167 -14.35 1.17 3.52
C GLY A 167 -14.14 2.18 4.63
N ALA A 168 -13.38 3.26 4.38
CA ALA A 168 -13.25 4.37 5.32
C ALA A 168 -14.59 5.07 5.54
N LEU A 169 -15.37 5.31 4.48
CA LEU A 169 -16.73 5.85 4.57
C LEU A 169 -17.67 4.92 5.36
N ILE A 170 -17.66 3.61 5.07
CA ILE A 170 -18.45 2.64 5.84
C ILE A 170 -18.06 2.70 7.31
N CYS A 171 -16.77 2.68 7.64
CA CYS A 171 -16.27 2.76 8.99
C CYS A 171 -16.74 4.06 9.68
N ALA A 172 -16.59 5.21 9.03
CA ALA A 172 -16.96 6.50 9.57
C ALA A 172 -18.49 6.63 9.78
N LEU A 173 -19.29 6.24 8.80
CA LEU A 173 -20.76 6.35 8.89
C LEU A 173 -21.38 5.34 9.88
N CYS A 174 -20.72 4.21 10.11
CA CYS A 174 -21.17 3.21 11.07
C CYS A 174 -20.66 3.49 12.50
N TRP A 175 -19.76 4.47 12.68
CA TRP A 175 -19.05 4.70 13.94
C TRP A 175 -19.97 4.93 15.13
N ASP A 176 -20.90 5.87 14.99
CA ASP A 176 -21.84 6.24 16.07
C ASP A 176 -22.98 5.23 16.24
N ARG A 177 -23.31 4.46 15.20
CA ARG A 177 -24.45 3.53 15.23
C ARG A 177 -24.10 2.16 15.77
N LEU A 178 -22.93 1.63 15.40
CA LEU A 178 -22.50 0.27 15.72
C LEU A 178 -21.39 0.25 16.77
N GLY A 179 -20.84 1.42 17.10
CA GLY A 179 -19.65 1.56 17.94
C GLY A 179 -18.35 1.30 17.17
N ALA A 180 -17.25 1.86 17.69
CA ALA A 180 -15.95 1.87 17.04
C ALA A 180 -15.46 0.49 16.58
N ASN A 181 -15.57 -0.52 17.46
CA ASN A 181 -15.04 -1.86 17.16
C ASN A 181 -15.75 -2.54 15.98
N ALA A 182 -17.08 -2.50 15.95
CA ALA A 182 -17.87 -3.08 14.87
C ALA A 182 -17.66 -2.30 13.56
N ALA A 183 -17.66 -0.96 13.61
CA ALA A 183 -17.43 -0.11 12.46
C ALA A 183 -16.07 -0.40 11.80
N MET A 184 -15.00 -0.56 12.60
CA MET A 184 -13.67 -0.93 12.09
C MET A 184 -13.66 -2.30 11.41
N LEU A 185 -14.30 -3.31 12.02
CA LEU A 185 -14.35 -4.65 11.45
C LEU A 185 -15.13 -4.68 10.13
N PHE A 186 -16.29 -4.02 10.07
CA PHE A 186 -17.08 -3.93 8.84
C PHE A 186 -16.33 -3.13 7.73
N GLY A 187 -15.71 -2.02 8.09
CA GLY A 187 -14.90 -1.23 7.17
C GLY A 187 -13.73 -2.03 6.60
N ALA A 188 -12.94 -2.69 7.45
CA ALA A 188 -11.81 -3.51 7.03
C ALA A 188 -12.26 -4.69 6.16
N ALA A 189 -13.32 -5.41 6.55
CA ALA A 189 -13.87 -6.52 5.78
C ALA A 189 -14.36 -6.05 4.40
N ALA A 190 -15.05 -4.91 4.33
CA ALA A 190 -15.51 -4.33 3.07
C ALA A 190 -14.34 -4.04 2.12
N ILE A 191 -13.24 -3.46 2.63
CA ILE A 191 -12.03 -3.17 1.83
C ILE A 191 -11.44 -4.46 1.27
N VAL A 192 -11.22 -5.46 2.15
CA VAL A 192 -10.62 -6.74 1.74
C VAL A 192 -11.48 -7.41 0.67
N VAL A 193 -12.80 -7.50 0.89
CA VAL A 193 -13.73 -8.11 -0.06
C VAL A 193 -13.72 -7.35 -1.40
N LEU A 194 -13.84 -6.02 -1.38
CA LEU A 194 -13.81 -5.20 -2.60
C LEU A 194 -12.49 -5.37 -3.36
N ARG A 195 -11.36 -5.43 -2.67
CA ARG A 195 -10.04 -5.66 -3.30
C ARG A 195 -9.93 -7.01 -3.97
N LEU A 196 -10.40 -8.08 -3.29
CA LEU A 196 -10.37 -9.43 -3.84
C LEU A 196 -11.34 -9.57 -5.01
N LEU A 197 -12.55 -9.01 -4.93
CA LEU A 197 -13.49 -8.98 -6.04
C LEU A 197 -12.96 -8.18 -7.23
N ALA A 198 -12.41 -7.00 -6.99
CA ALA A 198 -11.82 -6.18 -8.05
C ALA A 198 -10.66 -6.87 -8.75
N ALA A 199 -9.86 -7.64 -8.01
CA ALA A 199 -8.79 -8.44 -8.59
C ALA A 199 -9.33 -9.65 -9.38
N TYR A 200 -10.38 -10.30 -8.87
CA TYR A 200 -10.99 -11.45 -9.53
C TYR A 200 -11.71 -11.06 -10.83
N TYR A 201 -12.50 -9.97 -10.81
CA TYR A 201 -13.26 -9.49 -11.98
C TYR A 201 -12.46 -8.52 -12.86
N HIS A 202 -11.17 -8.28 -12.56
CA HIS A 202 -10.30 -7.38 -13.33
C HIS A 202 -10.91 -5.97 -13.52
N TRP A 203 -11.56 -5.42 -12.49
CA TRP A 203 -12.13 -4.08 -12.56
C TRP A 203 -11.05 -3.05 -12.88
N SER A 204 -11.28 -2.26 -13.92
CA SER A 204 -10.37 -1.20 -14.34
C SER A 204 -11.12 0.11 -14.57
N LEU A 205 -10.50 1.22 -14.20
CA LEU A 205 -10.97 2.55 -14.57
C LEU A 205 -10.45 2.89 -15.99
N PRO A 206 -11.13 3.77 -16.74
CA PRO A 206 -10.65 4.22 -18.05
C PRO A 206 -9.22 4.74 -17.97
N LYS A 207 -8.38 4.34 -18.90
CA LYS A 207 -7.02 4.87 -19.06
C LYS A 207 -7.05 5.99 -20.08
N SER A 208 -6.18 6.99 -19.93
CA SER A 208 -5.96 7.96 -21.00
C SER A 208 -5.20 7.26 -22.10
N ASP A 209 -5.82 7.09 -23.27
CA ASP A 209 -5.14 6.64 -24.49
C ASP A 209 -4.36 7.83 -25.06
N TYR A 210 -3.10 7.96 -24.62
CA TYR A 210 -2.16 8.84 -25.28
C TYR A 210 -1.56 8.04 -26.42
N HIS A 211 -2.06 8.28 -27.66
CA HIS A 211 -1.38 7.85 -28.87
C HIS A 211 -0.15 8.73 -29.04
N ASP A 212 1.03 8.17 -28.86
CA ASP A 212 2.24 8.77 -29.40
C ASP A 212 2.05 8.88 -30.92
N GLU A 213 1.85 10.09 -31.43
CA GLU A 213 1.96 10.32 -32.87
C GLU A 213 3.33 9.85 -33.31
N PRO A 214 3.43 9.01 -34.37
CA PRO A 214 4.71 8.58 -34.86
C PRO A 214 5.51 9.83 -35.24
N GLN A 215 6.66 10.01 -34.59
CA GLN A 215 7.62 11.04 -34.96
C GLN A 215 7.91 10.86 -36.43
N THR A 216 7.35 11.73 -37.24
CA THR A 216 7.68 11.83 -38.65
C THR A 216 9.16 12.19 -38.71
N THR A 217 10.00 11.18 -38.86
CA THR A 217 11.43 11.35 -39.12
C THR A 217 11.51 12.13 -40.44
N THR A 218 11.85 13.40 -40.34
CA THR A 218 12.20 14.25 -41.46
C THR A 218 13.49 13.70 -42.08
N ALA A 219 13.34 12.66 -42.88
CA ALA A 219 14.37 12.17 -43.80
C ALA A 219 14.32 13.03 -45.05
N ALA A 220 14.74 14.28 -44.94
CA ALA A 220 14.89 15.17 -46.08
C ALA A 220 16.04 16.14 -45.83
N GLN A 221 17.25 15.59 -45.74
CA GLN A 221 18.48 16.37 -45.93
C GLN A 221 19.70 15.43 -46.04
N THR A 222 19.77 14.67 -47.13
CA THR A 222 21.08 14.10 -47.59
C THR A 222 20.93 13.78 -49.06
N ASN A 223 20.88 14.80 -49.92
CA ASN A 223 21.16 14.67 -51.35
C ASN A 223 21.42 16.05 -51.97
N GLN A 224 22.43 16.74 -51.52
CA GLN A 224 23.01 17.88 -52.22
C GLN A 224 24.47 18.06 -51.81
N ASP A 225 25.33 17.13 -52.13
CA ASP A 225 26.77 17.37 -52.22
C ASP A 225 27.46 16.20 -52.96
N SER A 226 27.11 16.05 -54.23
CA SER A 226 27.90 15.22 -55.14
C SER A 226 27.77 15.71 -56.58
N GLU A 227 28.23 16.94 -56.84
CA GLU A 227 28.63 17.39 -58.19
C GLU A 227 29.68 18.48 -58.04
N ILE A 228 30.95 18.08 -58.05
CA ILE A 228 32.06 18.95 -58.45
C ILE A 228 32.69 18.26 -59.67
N PRO A 229 32.52 18.83 -60.87
CA PRO A 229 33.37 18.45 -62.05
C PRO A 229 34.70 19.21 -61.98
N GLN A 230 35.78 18.49 -62.21
CA GLN A 230 37.17 18.82 -62.66
C GLN A 230 37.69 20.24 -62.54
#